data_aa5bb622363676ead268b07465a84719
#
_entry.id   aa5bb622363676ead268b07465a84719
#
_cell.length_a   1.000
_cell.length_b   1.000
_cell.length_c   1.000
_cell.angle_alpha   90.00
_cell.angle_beta   90.00
_cell.angle_gamma   90.00
#
_symmetry.space_group_name_H-M   'P 1'
#
loop_
_entity.id
_entity.type
_entity.pdbx_description
1 polymer ?
#
loop_
_entity_poly.entity_id
_entity_poly.type
_entity_poly.pdbx_seq_one_letter_code
_entity_poly.pdbx_strand_id
1 'polypeptide(L)'
;DIGPKTAKNRFYQVPHAMGAGNDMPNTRAAQRGIKAEGGWSVINTGYCSIHPSSDDRPLPMARLWSDEDIASHVPMVDAVHEHDALAGIEFFHGGAYTANRHTRMPPMSPSGIQQKVSELMDMHLTAPKVMDKKDIKDLIQWHLIATERAIKAGFDIIYCYAGMGFLPYHFLHPTFNNRSDEYGGSLENRSRLMRELITEMKEVAGDRAAIAVRMSTDELLTFKSESSESEAHEFFEINGEFPDLWDIKMSSWFKECPSSRFAESGHMEPYNSFVKKLTSKPVVGVGWFTSPDIMAKQINDGILDFVGAARASIADPFLPNKLKEGREDDIRECIGCNICASCYNQGIPVRCTQNPSMGEEWRRDWRPEKIKSKSSHSSFISLRYFGLKDPSALKIHKNFVSTLFI
;
A
#
# COMPACT_ATOMS: atom_id res chain seq x y z
N ASP A 1 -16.51 -6.31 4.28
CA ASP A 1 -16.38 -6.83 2.91
C ASP A 1 -15.56 -5.88 2.05
N ILE A 2 -14.86 -6.41 1.07
CA ILE A 2 -14.09 -5.69 0.04
C ILE A 2 -14.54 -6.26 -1.30
N GLY A 3 -15.53 -5.64 -1.93
CA GLY A 3 -16.20 -6.24 -3.08
C GLY A 3 -16.67 -7.67 -2.77
N PRO A 4 -16.30 -8.69 -3.57
CA PRO A 4 -16.70 -10.07 -3.36
C PRO A 4 -15.91 -10.81 -2.25
N LYS A 5 -15.00 -10.16 -1.57
CA LYS A 5 -14.10 -10.77 -0.58
C LYS A 5 -14.38 -10.29 0.83
N THR A 6 -14.24 -11.17 1.82
CA THR A 6 -14.45 -10.84 3.23
C THR A 6 -13.12 -10.97 4.01
N ALA A 7 -12.69 -9.88 4.62
CA ALA A 7 -11.52 -9.86 5.49
C ALA A 7 -11.90 -10.32 6.91
N LYS A 8 -11.06 -11.14 7.55
CA LYS A 8 -11.32 -11.73 8.88
C LYS A 8 -11.24 -10.74 10.05
N ASN A 9 -10.66 -9.56 9.86
CA ASN A 9 -10.57 -8.46 10.83
C ASN A 9 -10.18 -7.16 10.11
N ARG A 10 -9.94 -6.08 10.87
CA ARG A 10 -9.64 -4.75 10.34
C ARG A 10 -8.14 -4.42 10.22
N PHE A 11 -7.24 -5.38 10.42
CA PHE A 11 -5.81 -5.19 10.26
C PHE A 11 -5.39 -5.45 8.81
N TYR A 12 -4.85 -4.42 8.16
CA TYR A 12 -4.55 -4.43 6.74
C TYR A 12 -3.06 -4.14 6.50
N GLN A 13 -2.31 -5.11 6.00
CA GLN A 13 -0.95 -4.84 5.55
C GLN A 13 -1.00 -4.21 4.17
N VAL A 14 -0.86 -2.88 4.11
CA VAL A 14 -0.89 -2.13 2.86
C VAL A 14 0.30 -2.47 1.95
N PRO A 15 0.17 -2.31 0.62
CA PRO A 15 1.28 -2.56 -0.29
C PRO A 15 2.56 -1.82 0.13
N HIS A 16 3.66 -2.55 0.19
CA HIS A 16 5.00 -1.97 0.42
C HIS A 16 6.09 -2.87 -0.16
N ALA A 17 7.11 -2.26 -0.74
CA ALA A 17 8.26 -2.96 -1.25
C ALA A 17 9.07 -3.65 -0.12
N MET A 18 9.70 -4.78 -0.43
CA MET A 18 10.45 -5.60 0.52
C MET A 18 11.88 -5.90 0.06
N GLY A 19 12.26 -5.46 -1.12
CA GLY A 19 13.53 -5.83 -1.70
C GLY A 19 13.61 -7.29 -2.15
N ALA A 20 12.47 -7.93 -2.42
CA ALA A 20 12.37 -9.28 -2.96
C ALA A 20 11.38 -9.25 -4.14
N GLY A 21 11.92 -9.32 -5.36
CA GLY A 21 11.14 -9.39 -6.61
C GLY A 21 10.87 -10.83 -7.04
N ASN A 22 10.65 -11.02 -8.35
CA ASN A 22 10.43 -12.34 -8.93
C ASN A 22 11.62 -13.30 -8.75
N ASP A 23 12.83 -12.76 -8.57
CA ASP A 23 14.05 -13.57 -8.40
C ASP A 23 14.15 -14.17 -6.98
N MET A 24 13.30 -13.77 -6.04
CA MET A 24 13.29 -14.24 -4.65
C MET A 24 11.87 -14.63 -4.18
N PRO A 25 11.16 -15.54 -4.90
CA PRO A 25 9.74 -15.83 -4.61
C PRO A 25 9.53 -16.43 -3.21
N ASN A 26 10.42 -17.31 -2.77
CA ASN A 26 10.33 -17.94 -1.44
C ASN A 26 10.63 -16.94 -0.31
N THR A 27 11.58 -16.03 -0.51
CA THR A 27 11.83 -14.94 0.46
C THR A 27 10.58 -14.06 0.62
N ARG A 28 9.95 -13.71 -0.50
CA ARG A 28 8.71 -12.94 -0.50
C ARG A 28 7.57 -13.71 0.19
N ALA A 29 7.41 -14.99 -0.13
CA ALA A 29 6.42 -15.87 0.48
C ALA A 29 6.58 -15.92 2.01
N ALA A 30 7.78 -16.22 2.51
CA ALA A 30 8.05 -16.30 3.94
C ALA A 30 7.79 -14.96 4.69
N GLN A 31 8.24 -13.84 4.09
CA GLN A 31 8.03 -12.52 4.68
C GLN A 31 6.55 -12.09 4.72
N ARG A 32 5.74 -12.53 3.76
CA ARG A 32 4.31 -12.22 3.71
C ARG A 32 3.49 -13.22 4.52
N GLY A 33 3.81 -14.51 4.42
CA GLY A 33 3.15 -15.57 5.16
C GLY A 33 3.22 -15.36 6.68
N ILE A 34 4.37 -14.94 7.20
CA ILE A 34 4.53 -14.70 8.64
C ILE A 34 3.60 -13.58 9.18
N LYS A 35 3.22 -12.63 8.34
CA LYS A 35 2.25 -11.59 8.72
C LYS A 35 0.83 -12.15 8.73
N ALA A 36 0.49 -13.02 7.77
CA ALA A 36 -0.79 -13.71 7.75
C ALA A 36 -0.93 -14.63 8.97
N GLU A 37 0.13 -15.38 9.33
CA GLU A 37 0.26 -16.16 10.57
C GLU A 37 0.05 -15.27 11.81
N GLY A 38 0.61 -14.06 11.79
CA GLY A 38 0.51 -13.07 12.86
C GLY A 38 -0.84 -12.37 12.98
N GLY A 39 -1.81 -12.71 12.14
CA GLY A 39 -3.21 -12.29 12.28
C GLY A 39 -3.64 -11.12 11.37
N TRP A 40 -2.78 -10.61 10.50
CA TRP A 40 -3.21 -9.62 9.50
C TRP A 40 -4.22 -10.24 8.54
N SER A 41 -5.30 -9.52 8.25
CA SER A 41 -6.40 -10.06 7.42
C SER A 41 -6.14 -9.93 5.92
N VAL A 42 -5.38 -8.93 5.51
CA VAL A 42 -5.01 -8.68 4.12
C VAL A 42 -3.51 -8.49 4.04
N ILE A 43 -2.89 -9.18 3.11
CA ILE A 43 -1.43 -9.15 2.89
C ILE A 43 -1.15 -8.81 1.42
N ASN A 44 -0.51 -7.68 1.20
CA ASN A 44 -0.24 -7.20 -0.14
C ASN A 44 1.22 -7.39 -0.56
N THR A 45 1.46 -7.44 -1.87
CA THR A 45 2.79 -7.28 -2.46
C THR A 45 3.32 -5.86 -2.20
N GLY A 46 4.49 -5.50 -2.66
CA GLY A 46 4.82 -4.14 -3.06
C GLY A 46 4.35 -3.89 -4.49
N TYR A 47 4.71 -2.75 -5.05
CA TYR A 47 4.37 -2.48 -6.45
C TYR A 47 4.90 -3.58 -7.39
N CYS A 48 4.05 -3.96 -8.33
CA CYS A 48 4.31 -5.00 -9.32
C CYS A 48 4.19 -4.40 -10.72
N SER A 49 5.29 -4.33 -11.46
CA SER A 49 5.29 -3.84 -12.83
C SER A 49 4.49 -4.77 -13.74
N ILE A 50 3.57 -4.21 -14.51
CA ILE A 50 2.66 -4.97 -15.39
C ILE A 50 3.11 -5.02 -16.85
N HIS A 51 4.10 -4.20 -17.24
CA HIS A 51 4.58 -4.14 -18.62
C HIS A 51 6.06 -3.71 -18.67
N PRO A 52 6.86 -4.20 -19.65
CA PRO A 52 8.27 -3.83 -19.80
C PRO A 52 8.57 -2.35 -19.96
N SER A 53 7.60 -1.52 -20.38
CA SER A 53 7.75 -0.05 -20.41
C SER A 53 7.74 0.61 -19.03
N SER A 54 7.56 -0.19 -17.97
CA SER A 54 7.65 0.22 -16.56
C SER A 54 8.72 -0.61 -15.85
N ASP A 55 9.96 -0.50 -16.29
CA ASP A 55 11.11 -1.25 -15.77
C ASP A 55 11.92 -0.40 -14.78
N ASP A 56 11.79 -0.72 -13.50
CA ASP A 56 12.42 0.00 -12.39
C ASP A 56 13.75 -0.63 -11.91
N ARG A 57 14.24 -1.66 -12.64
CA ARG A 57 15.52 -2.29 -12.29
C ARG A 57 16.68 -1.28 -12.31
N PRO A 58 17.66 -1.37 -11.43
CA PRO A 58 18.02 -2.54 -10.63
C PRO A 58 17.28 -2.70 -9.30
N LEU A 59 16.31 -1.87 -8.97
CA LEU A 59 15.52 -2.07 -7.75
C LEU A 59 14.82 -3.43 -7.80
N PRO A 60 14.82 -4.21 -6.71
CA PRO A 60 14.21 -5.54 -6.65
C PRO A 60 12.68 -5.42 -6.57
N MET A 61 12.05 -5.25 -7.71
CA MET A 61 10.60 -5.15 -7.85
C MET A 61 9.97 -6.47 -8.30
N ALA A 62 8.70 -6.63 -8.00
CA ALA A 62 7.87 -7.65 -8.62
C ALA A 62 7.47 -7.23 -10.04
N ARG A 63 7.27 -8.22 -10.91
CA ARG A 63 6.75 -8.02 -12.27
C ARG A 63 5.73 -9.09 -12.61
N LEU A 64 4.82 -8.76 -13.53
CA LEU A 64 3.80 -9.66 -14.08
C LEU A 64 3.66 -9.40 -15.60
N TRP A 65 4.82 -9.38 -16.31
CA TRP A 65 4.89 -9.02 -17.73
C TRP A 65 4.44 -10.14 -18.65
N SER A 66 4.62 -11.39 -18.22
CA SER A 66 4.29 -12.57 -19.00
C SER A 66 3.62 -13.65 -18.13
N ASP A 67 3.12 -14.71 -18.75
CA ASP A 67 2.50 -15.82 -18.03
C ASP A 67 3.51 -16.62 -17.20
N GLU A 68 4.79 -16.61 -17.59
CA GLU A 68 5.89 -17.23 -16.84
C GLU A 68 6.10 -16.54 -15.46
N ASP A 69 5.80 -15.25 -15.36
CA ASP A 69 5.92 -14.52 -14.10
C ASP A 69 4.91 -14.98 -13.03
N ILE A 70 3.78 -15.59 -13.45
CA ILE A 70 2.73 -16.10 -12.55
C ILE A 70 3.32 -17.04 -11.50
N ALA A 71 4.17 -17.96 -11.91
CA ALA A 71 4.77 -18.96 -11.03
C ALA A 71 5.56 -18.36 -9.87
N SER A 72 6.11 -17.15 -10.04
CA SER A 72 6.84 -16.46 -8.97
C SER A 72 5.92 -15.88 -7.88
N HIS A 73 4.64 -15.69 -8.17
CA HIS A 73 3.67 -15.11 -7.24
C HIS A 73 2.93 -16.16 -6.41
N VAL A 74 2.68 -17.34 -6.97
CA VAL A 74 1.94 -18.43 -6.31
C VAL A 74 2.44 -18.75 -4.91
N PRO A 75 3.77 -18.91 -4.62
CA PRO A 75 4.23 -19.22 -3.27
C PRO A 75 3.84 -18.19 -2.21
N MET A 76 3.72 -16.90 -2.59
CA MET A 76 3.26 -15.88 -1.66
C MET A 76 1.76 -15.99 -1.39
N VAL A 77 0.96 -16.23 -2.43
CA VAL A 77 -0.48 -16.40 -2.30
C VAL A 77 -0.80 -17.60 -1.40
N ASP A 78 -0.16 -18.75 -1.67
CA ASP A 78 -0.33 -19.96 -0.86
C ASP A 78 0.02 -19.71 0.62
N ALA A 79 1.17 -19.07 0.89
CA ALA A 79 1.61 -18.77 2.24
C ALA A 79 0.68 -17.79 2.98
N VAL A 80 -0.05 -16.95 2.27
CA VAL A 80 -1.05 -16.03 2.85
C VAL A 80 -2.36 -16.77 3.10
N HIS A 81 -2.82 -17.57 2.15
CA HIS A 81 -4.06 -18.34 2.26
C HIS A 81 -4.00 -19.45 3.33
N GLU A 82 -2.81 -20.00 3.61
CA GLU A 82 -2.61 -20.96 4.71
C GLU A 82 -3.11 -20.46 6.07
N HIS A 83 -3.25 -19.13 6.21
CA HIS A 83 -3.69 -18.47 7.45
C HIS A 83 -5.02 -17.72 7.30
N ASP A 84 -5.87 -18.09 6.37
CA ASP A 84 -7.18 -17.46 6.12
C ASP A 84 -7.09 -15.92 5.93
N ALA A 85 -6.00 -15.44 5.33
CA ALA A 85 -5.82 -14.04 4.99
C ALA A 85 -6.00 -13.84 3.48
N LEU A 86 -6.42 -12.64 3.06
CA LEU A 86 -6.54 -12.28 1.65
C LEU A 86 -5.20 -11.83 1.09
N ALA A 87 -4.85 -12.29 -0.11
CA ALA A 87 -3.65 -11.91 -0.83
C ALA A 87 -3.95 -10.79 -1.84
N GLY A 88 -3.19 -9.68 -1.76
CA GLY A 88 -3.34 -8.55 -2.67
C GLY A 88 -2.08 -8.30 -3.52
N ILE A 89 -2.30 -7.78 -4.74
CA ILE A 89 -1.24 -7.37 -5.65
C ILE A 89 -1.43 -5.92 -6.10
N GLU A 90 -0.36 -5.12 -6.07
CA GLU A 90 -0.39 -3.71 -6.46
C GLU A 90 0.18 -3.52 -7.85
N PHE A 91 -0.69 -3.25 -8.85
CA PHE A 91 -0.26 -2.99 -10.21
C PHE A 91 0.40 -1.63 -10.33
N PHE A 92 1.50 -1.60 -11.04
CA PHE A 92 2.34 -0.44 -11.18
C PHE A 92 2.71 -0.19 -12.64
N HIS A 93 2.53 1.06 -13.06
CA HIS A 93 3.16 1.61 -14.24
C HIS A 93 3.72 2.99 -13.89
N GLY A 94 5.05 3.08 -13.81
CA GLY A 94 5.73 4.28 -13.31
C GLY A 94 5.66 5.49 -14.25
N GLY A 95 5.29 5.27 -15.53
CA GLY A 95 5.18 6.37 -16.48
C GLY A 95 6.50 7.11 -16.68
N ALA A 96 6.49 8.42 -16.46
CA ALA A 96 7.69 9.26 -16.52
C ALA A 96 8.71 9.00 -15.41
N TYR A 97 8.30 8.23 -14.38
CA TYR A 97 9.15 7.90 -13.21
C TYR A 97 10.11 6.75 -13.46
N THR A 98 9.86 5.89 -14.45
CA THR A 98 10.71 4.73 -14.73
C THR A 98 11.86 5.09 -15.64
N ALA A 99 13.05 4.62 -15.29
CA ALA A 99 14.24 4.81 -16.11
C ALA A 99 14.31 3.86 -17.30
N ASN A 100 13.61 2.70 -17.22
CA ASN A 100 13.61 1.64 -18.25
C ASN A 100 15.02 1.24 -18.71
N ARG A 101 15.98 1.21 -17.79
CA ARG A 101 17.41 1.03 -18.10
C ARG A 101 17.73 -0.29 -18.81
N HIS A 102 17.01 -1.37 -18.46
CA HIS A 102 17.22 -2.70 -19.02
C HIS A 102 16.39 -2.92 -20.29
N THR A 103 15.12 -2.53 -20.26
CA THR A 103 14.23 -2.68 -21.42
C THR A 103 14.50 -1.66 -22.51
N ARG A 104 15.06 -0.49 -22.14
CA ARG A 104 15.35 0.64 -23.05
C ARG A 104 14.11 1.20 -23.76
N MET A 105 12.93 0.95 -23.21
CA MET A 105 11.69 1.53 -23.70
C MET A 105 11.58 2.99 -23.23
N PRO A 106 11.02 3.90 -24.03
CA PRO A 106 10.83 5.28 -23.58
C PRO A 106 9.83 5.31 -22.41
N PRO A 107 10.09 6.09 -21.37
CA PRO A 107 9.07 6.40 -20.38
C PRO A 107 7.91 7.12 -21.03
N MET A 108 6.71 7.04 -20.41
CA MET A 108 5.49 7.61 -20.99
C MET A 108 4.82 8.56 -20.01
N SER A 109 4.15 9.59 -20.52
CA SER A 109 3.32 10.48 -19.71
C SER A 109 2.17 11.07 -20.52
N PRO A 110 1.12 11.60 -19.88
CA PRO A 110 -0.01 12.20 -20.62
C PRO A 110 0.41 13.36 -21.51
N SER A 111 1.43 14.15 -21.14
CA SER A 111 1.76 15.42 -21.79
C SER A 111 3.25 15.63 -22.07
N GLY A 112 4.10 14.61 -21.92
CA GLY A 112 5.55 14.76 -22.11
C GLY A 112 6.25 15.56 -21.02
N ILE A 113 5.55 15.94 -19.96
CA ILE A 113 6.12 16.69 -18.85
C ILE A 113 6.97 15.74 -18.01
N GLN A 114 8.25 16.09 -17.90
CA GLN A 114 9.18 15.36 -17.05
C GLN A 114 8.90 15.68 -15.59
N GLN A 115 8.73 14.66 -14.78
CA GLN A 115 8.67 14.88 -13.34
C GLN A 115 10.04 15.30 -12.80
N LYS A 116 10.00 16.22 -11.84
CA LYS A 116 11.13 16.43 -10.96
C LYS A 116 11.21 15.22 -10.02
N VAL A 117 12.06 14.28 -10.37
CA VAL A 117 12.35 13.13 -9.51
C VAL A 117 12.91 13.67 -8.21
N SER A 118 12.49 13.10 -7.09
CA SER A 118 13.07 13.46 -5.79
C SER A 118 14.60 13.30 -5.86
N GLU A 119 15.34 14.18 -5.20
CA GLU A 119 16.79 14.20 -5.18
C GLU A 119 17.45 12.87 -4.76
N LEU A 120 16.66 11.94 -4.22
CA LEU A 120 17.05 10.59 -3.78
C LEU A 120 16.96 9.51 -4.86
N MET A 121 16.13 9.70 -5.87
CA MET A 121 16.05 8.79 -7.00
C MET A 121 16.78 9.43 -8.16
N ASP A 122 17.82 8.81 -8.59
CA ASP A 122 18.68 9.13 -9.69
C ASP A 122 17.99 9.94 -10.79
N MET A 123 18.58 11.06 -11.17
CA MET A 123 18.00 11.99 -12.14
C MET A 123 17.75 11.27 -13.47
N HIS A 124 16.50 11.01 -13.79
CA HIS A 124 16.12 10.53 -15.10
C HIS A 124 16.04 11.75 -16.04
N LEU A 125 17.07 11.95 -16.82
CA LEU A 125 17.10 13.00 -17.84
C LEU A 125 16.32 12.62 -19.10
N THR A 126 15.69 11.46 -19.13
CA THR A 126 14.94 10.97 -20.28
C THR A 126 13.60 11.70 -20.39
N ALA A 127 13.38 12.37 -21.49
CA ALA A 127 12.09 12.98 -21.80
C ALA A 127 11.04 11.87 -22.06
N PRO A 128 9.90 11.88 -21.39
CA PRO A 128 8.87 10.89 -21.61
C PRO A 128 8.17 11.10 -22.97
N LYS A 129 7.81 10.00 -23.61
CA LYS A 129 6.92 10.01 -24.78
C LYS A 129 5.55 10.56 -24.36
N VAL A 130 5.00 11.50 -25.14
CA VAL A 130 3.59 11.90 -25.01
C VAL A 130 2.70 10.74 -25.45
N MET A 131 1.79 10.29 -24.59
CA MET A 131 0.86 9.22 -24.92
C MET A 131 -0.20 9.68 -25.91
N ASP A 132 -0.37 8.96 -26.99
CA ASP A 132 -1.53 9.06 -27.85
C ASP A 132 -2.69 8.18 -27.37
N LYS A 133 -3.82 8.20 -28.10
CA LYS A 133 -5.00 7.38 -27.74
C LYS A 133 -4.76 5.88 -27.87
N LYS A 134 -3.80 5.47 -28.73
CA LYS A 134 -3.40 4.08 -28.84
C LYS A 134 -2.62 3.65 -27.58
N ASP A 135 -1.69 4.47 -27.12
CA ASP A 135 -0.93 4.19 -25.89
C ASP A 135 -1.86 4.07 -24.67
N ILE A 136 -2.92 4.89 -24.60
CA ILE A 136 -3.93 4.80 -23.52
C ILE A 136 -4.69 3.46 -23.60
N LYS A 137 -5.12 3.06 -24.78
CA LYS A 137 -5.77 1.75 -24.99
C LYS A 137 -4.82 0.59 -24.65
N ASP A 138 -3.57 0.68 -25.08
CA ASP A 138 -2.55 -0.32 -24.75
C ASP A 138 -2.34 -0.40 -23.24
N LEU A 139 -2.29 0.71 -22.52
CA LEU A 139 -2.18 0.74 -21.06
C LEU A 139 -3.36 0.05 -20.38
N ILE A 140 -4.58 0.28 -20.84
CA ILE A 140 -5.78 -0.42 -20.37
C ILE A 140 -5.62 -1.92 -20.60
N GLN A 141 -5.27 -2.34 -21.81
CA GLN A 141 -5.06 -3.77 -22.12
C GLN A 141 -3.98 -4.42 -21.26
N TRP A 142 -2.89 -3.72 -20.95
CA TRP A 142 -1.87 -4.26 -20.04
C TRP A 142 -2.42 -4.50 -18.64
N HIS A 143 -3.29 -3.63 -18.12
CA HIS A 143 -3.96 -3.85 -16.84
C HIS A 143 -4.92 -5.05 -16.89
N LEU A 144 -5.68 -5.22 -17.98
CA LEU A 144 -6.61 -6.35 -18.12
C LEU A 144 -5.86 -7.68 -18.19
N ILE A 145 -4.79 -7.75 -19.00
CA ILE A 145 -3.93 -8.94 -19.09
C ILE A 145 -3.30 -9.24 -17.73
N ALA A 146 -2.79 -8.22 -17.02
CA ALA A 146 -2.23 -8.40 -15.69
C ALA A 146 -3.30 -8.84 -14.67
N THR A 147 -4.55 -8.38 -14.80
CA THR A 147 -5.68 -8.81 -13.96
C THR A 147 -5.95 -10.30 -14.13
N GLU A 148 -6.03 -10.80 -15.36
CA GLU A 148 -6.17 -12.25 -15.62
C GLU A 148 -4.99 -13.05 -15.04
N ARG A 149 -3.76 -12.57 -15.16
CA ARG A 149 -2.57 -13.23 -14.59
C ARG A 149 -2.60 -13.23 -13.06
N ALA A 150 -3.02 -12.11 -12.43
CA ALA A 150 -3.15 -12.03 -10.98
C ALA A 150 -4.21 -13.02 -10.45
N ILE A 151 -5.34 -13.15 -11.15
CA ILE A 151 -6.38 -14.12 -10.83
C ILE A 151 -5.84 -15.55 -10.98
N LYS A 152 -5.11 -15.85 -12.05
CA LYS A 152 -4.45 -17.17 -12.24
C LYS A 152 -3.45 -17.48 -11.14
N ALA A 153 -2.78 -16.46 -10.59
CA ALA A 153 -1.88 -16.61 -9.44
C ALA A 153 -2.62 -16.80 -8.11
N GLY A 154 -3.94 -16.54 -8.06
CA GLY A 154 -4.80 -16.70 -6.89
C GLY A 154 -4.98 -15.45 -6.03
N PHE A 155 -4.65 -14.26 -6.50
CA PHE A 155 -4.85 -13.03 -5.75
C PHE A 155 -6.32 -12.68 -5.57
N ASP A 156 -6.68 -12.22 -4.36
CA ASP A 156 -8.03 -11.82 -3.95
C ASP A 156 -8.30 -10.33 -4.18
N ILE A 157 -7.27 -9.49 -4.12
CA ILE A 157 -7.38 -8.04 -4.25
C ILE A 157 -6.33 -7.55 -5.26
N ILE A 158 -6.79 -6.78 -6.24
CA ILE A 158 -5.93 -6.23 -7.30
C ILE A 158 -6.02 -4.71 -7.25
N TYR A 159 -4.87 -4.06 -7.09
CA TYR A 159 -4.80 -2.61 -6.98
C TYR A 159 -4.47 -1.93 -8.30
N CYS A 160 -5.20 -0.86 -8.60
CA CYS A 160 -4.77 0.20 -9.49
C CYS A 160 -4.01 1.26 -8.66
N TYR A 161 -2.73 1.50 -8.96
CA TYR A 161 -1.90 2.43 -8.20
C TYR A 161 -1.93 3.83 -8.81
N ALA A 162 -2.71 4.73 -8.20
CA ALA A 162 -2.88 6.12 -8.59
C ALA A 162 -2.27 7.07 -7.55
N GLY A 163 -0.97 6.96 -7.30
CA GLY A 163 -0.26 7.78 -6.31
C GLY A 163 1.21 7.95 -6.65
N MET A 164 1.90 8.76 -5.87
CA MET A 164 3.36 9.04 -5.97
C MET A 164 3.85 9.47 -7.36
N GLY A 165 2.99 10.05 -8.18
CA GLY A 165 3.36 10.46 -9.53
C GLY A 165 3.48 9.32 -10.53
N PHE A 166 2.89 8.15 -10.28
CA PHE A 166 2.83 7.06 -11.24
C PHE A 166 1.77 7.31 -12.31
N LEU A 167 1.80 6.53 -13.38
CA LEU A 167 1.10 6.90 -14.61
C LEU A 167 -0.39 7.19 -14.46
N PRO A 168 -1.22 6.40 -13.75
CA PRO A 168 -2.63 6.77 -13.54
C PRO A 168 -2.82 8.10 -12.80
N TYR A 169 -1.94 8.41 -11.83
CA TYR A 169 -1.96 9.68 -11.11
C TYR A 169 -1.53 10.87 -11.97
N HIS A 170 -0.61 10.66 -12.94
CA HIS A 170 -0.22 11.71 -13.86
C HIS A 170 -1.38 12.22 -14.72
N PHE A 171 -2.29 11.33 -15.13
CA PHE A 171 -3.49 11.74 -15.84
C PHE A 171 -4.40 12.61 -14.98
N LEU A 172 -4.50 12.30 -13.70
CA LEU A 172 -5.35 13.01 -12.75
C LEU A 172 -4.79 14.40 -12.40
N HIS A 173 -3.46 14.52 -12.24
CA HIS A 173 -2.82 15.70 -11.68
C HIS A 173 -2.74 16.85 -12.70
N PRO A 174 -3.30 18.07 -12.40
CA PRO A 174 -3.42 19.15 -13.40
C PRO A 174 -2.06 19.69 -13.85
N THR A 175 -1.01 19.60 -13.03
CA THR A 175 0.33 20.07 -13.41
C THR A 175 1.02 19.15 -14.44
N PHE A 176 0.67 17.85 -14.45
CA PHE A 176 1.29 16.86 -15.35
C PHE A 176 0.44 16.50 -16.56
N ASN A 177 -0.83 16.91 -16.55
CA ASN A 177 -1.76 16.64 -17.63
C ASN A 177 -2.29 17.95 -18.23
N ASN A 178 -1.70 18.38 -19.36
CA ASN A 178 -2.13 19.52 -20.13
C ASN A 178 -2.81 19.12 -21.46
N ARG A 179 -3.37 17.91 -21.54
CA ARG A 179 -4.11 17.42 -22.70
C ARG A 179 -5.35 18.26 -22.97
N SER A 180 -5.71 18.37 -24.25
CA SER A 180 -6.92 19.06 -24.71
C SER A 180 -8.01 18.10 -25.22
N ASP A 181 -7.78 16.78 -25.11
CA ASP A 181 -8.77 15.76 -25.46
C ASP A 181 -9.59 15.31 -24.21
N GLU A 182 -10.38 14.26 -24.39
CA GLU A 182 -11.27 13.72 -23.35
C GLU A 182 -10.57 13.16 -22.10
N TYR A 183 -9.23 13.13 -22.09
CA TYR A 183 -8.40 12.72 -20.94
C TYR A 183 -7.72 13.91 -20.24
N GLY A 184 -8.06 15.15 -20.61
CA GLY A 184 -7.45 16.37 -20.05
C GLY A 184 -8.46 17.48 -19.79
N GLY A 185 -7.99 18.57 -19.19
CA GLY A 185 -8.83 19.71 -18.82
C GLY A 185 -9.56 19.53 -17.49
N SER A 186 -10.87 19.32 -17.49
CA SER A 186 -11.68 19.15 -16.27
C SER A 186 -11.24 17.95 -15.43
N LEU A 187 -11.52 17.98 -14.11
CA LEU A 187 -11.23 16.87 -13.23
C LEU A 187 -11.94 15.58 -13.66
N GLU A 188 -13.17 15.70 -14.16
CA GLU A 188 -13.91 14.57 -14.73
C GLU A 188 -13.16 13.90 -15.88
N ASN A 189 -12.63 14.69 -16.83
CA ASN A 189 -11.83 14.18 -17.94
C ASN A 189 -10.50 13.60 -17.48
N ARG A 190 -9.80 14.28 -16.56
CA ARG A 190 -8.53 13.80 -16.01
C ARG A 190 -8.67 12.50 -15.21
N SER A 191 -9.82 12.26 -14.60
CA SER A 191 -10.14 11.01 -13.89
C SER A 191 -10.68 9.89 -14.80
N ARG A 192 -10.96 10.16 -16.07
CA ARG A 192 -11.52 9.21 -17.04
C ARG A 192 -10.71 7.92 -17.15
N LEU A 193 -9.38 8.02 -17.34
CA LEU A 193 -8.52 6.84 -17.44
C LEU A 193 -8.67 5.92 -16.23
N MET A 194 -8.71 6.47 -15.02
CA MET A 194 -8.84 5.67 -13.82
C MET A 194 -10.21 4.99 -13.74
N ARG A 195 -11.30 5.68 -14.13
CA ARG A 195 -12.63 5.05 -14.21
C ARG A 195 -12.66 3.90 -15.21
N GLU A 196 -12.09 4.09 -16.40
CA GLU A 196 -11.99 3.05 -17.42
C GLU A 196 -11.20 1.85 -16.91
N LEU A 197 -10.03 2.07 -16.31
CA LEU A 197 -9.20 1.02 -15.70
C LEU A 197 -10.00 0.23 -14.65
N ILE A 198 -10.62 0.90 -13.68
CA ILE A 198 -11.38 0.25 -12.62
C ILE A 198 -12.54 -0.56 -13.19
N THR A 199 -13.32 0.04 -14.08
CA THR A 199 -14.51 -0.60 -14.67
C THR A 199 -14.14 -1.86 -15.44
N GLU A 200 -13.20 -1.75 -16.36
CA GLU A 200 -12.79 -2.88 -17.20
C GLU A 200 -12.05 -3.96 -16.38
N MET A 201 -11.22 -3.59 -15.40
CA MET A 201 -10.60 -4.56 -14.48
C MET A 201 -11.66 -5.30 -13.64
N LYS A 202 -12.74 -4.64 -13.20
CA LYS A 202 -13.86 -5.28 -12.48
C LYS A 202 -14.62 -6.25 -13.39
N GLU A 203 -14.83 -5.90 -14.65
CA GLU A 203 -15.46 -6.82 -15.64
C GLU A 203 -14.62 -8.09 -15.82
N VAL A 204 -13.31 -7.95 -15.94
CA VAL A 204 -12.39 -9.10 -16.03
C VAL A 204 -12.36 -9.88 -14.73
N ALA A 205 -12.32 -9.22 -13.57
CA ALA A 205 -12.23 -9.88 -12.28
C ALA A 205 -13.51 -10.64 -11.92
N GLY A 206 -14.68 -10.07 -12.19
CA GLY A 206 -15.98 -10.61 -11.73
C GLY A 206 -15.96 -10.81 -10.22
N ASP A 207 -16.43 -11.97 -9.76
CA ASP A 207 -16.46 -12.35 -8.34
C ASP A 207 -15.12 -12.99 -7.86
N ARG A 208 -14.13 -13.11 -8.76
CA ARG A 208 -12.86 -13.78 -8.44
C ARG A 208 -11.93 -12.92 -7.60
N ALA A 209 -11.93 -11.60 -7.80
CA ALA A 209 -11.09 -10.67 -7.06
C ALA A 209 -11.78 -9.31 -6.89
N ALA A 210 -11.42 -8.58 -5.83
CA ALA A 210 -11.82 -7.19 -5.62
C ALA A 210 -10.83 -6.23 -6.32
N ILE A 211 -11.33 -5.11 -6.83
CA ILE A 211 -10.51 -4.05 -7.42
C ILE A 211 -10.39 -2.89 -6.44
N ALA A 212 -9.17 -2.66 -5.97
CA ALA A 212 -8.82 -1.57 -5.06
C ALA A 212 -8.11 -0.44 -5.80
N VAL A 213 -8.19 0.77 -5.28
CA VAL A 213 -7.39 1.90 -5.76
C VAL A 213 -6.53 2.45 -4.63
N ARG A 214 -5.24 2.60 -4.88
CA ARG A 214 -4.33 3.31 -3.98
C ARG A 214 -4.09 4.71 -4.49
N MET A 215 -4.50 5.71 -3.69
CA MET A 215 -4.64 7.10 -4.11
C MET A 215 -3.87 8.05 -3.22
N SER A 216 -3.16 9.03 -3.82
CA SER A 216 -2.56 10.16 -3.10
C SER A 216 -3.53 11.34 -3.11
N THR A 217 -3.84 11.86 -1.92
CA THR A 217 -4.83 12.95 -1.74
C THR A 217 -4.22 14.31 -1.45
N ASP A 218 -3.04 14.34 -0.83
CA ASP A 218 -2.43 15.55 -0.26
C ASP A 218 -2.15 16.67 -1.28
N GLU A 219 -1.79 16.35 -2.51
CA GLU A 219 -1.59 17.35 -3.55
C GLU A 219 -2.93 17.85 -4.11
N LEU A 220 -3.89 16.94 -4.34
CA LEU A 220 -5.21 17.34 -4.83
C LEU A 220 -6.00 18.21 -3.84
N LEU A 221 -5.72 18.07 -2.53
CA LEU A 221 -6.27 18.97 -1.51
C LEU A 221 -5.79 20.42 -1.66
N THR A 222 -4.65 20.65 -2.33
CA THR A 222 -4.11 21.99 -2.57
C THR A 222 -4.73 22.70 -3.78
N PHE A 223 -5.40 21.98 -4.66
CA PHE A 223 -6.07 22.56 -5.83
C PHE A 223 -7.51 22.95 -5.50
N LYS A 224 -7.89 24.15 -5.94
CA LYS A 224 -9.25 24.66 -5.76
C LYS A 224 -10.20 23.94 -6.70
N SER A 225 -11.40 23.65 -6.22
CA SER A 225 -12.54 23.22 -7.00
C SER A 225 -13.56 24.36 -7.06
N GLU A 226 -14.34 24.44 -8.15
CA GLU A 226 -15.46 25.36 -8.29
C GLU A 226 -16.75 24.79 -7.67
N SER A 227 -16.83 23.48 -7.54
CA SER A 227 -18.02 22.72 -7.08
C SER A 227 -17.88 22.14 -5.67
N SER A 228 -16.66 22.07 -5.12
CA SER A 228 -16.37 21.41 -3.85
C SER A 228 -15.28 22.15 -3.06
N GLU A 229 -14.93 21.66 -1.86
CA GLU A 229 -13.88 22.24 -1.01
C GLU A 229 -12.50 22.25 -1.67
N SER A 230 -12.20 21.20 -2.46
CA SER A 230 -10.96 21.06 -3.22
C SER A 230 -11.12 20.01 -4.33
N GLU A 231 -10.16 19.91 -5.24
CA GLU A 231 -10.16 18.85 -6.25
C GLU A 231 -10.14 17.44 -5.63
N ALA A 232 -9.58 17.27 -4.44
CA ALA A 232 -9.62 15.97 -3.76
C ALA A 232 -11.06 15.60 -3.33
N HIS A 233 -11.83 16.55 -2.80
CA HIS A 233 -13.23 16.32 -2.45
C HIS A 233 -14.07 16.04 -3.70
N GLU A 234 -13.99 16.91 -4.71
CA GLU A 234 -14.68 16.72 -5.99
C GLU A 234 -14.33 15.37 -6.64
N PHE A 235 -13.06 14.95 -6.56
CA PHE A 235 -12.64 13.65 -7.07
C PHE A 235 -13.40 12.49 -6.43
N PHE A 236 -13.55 12.48 -5.10
CA PHE A 236 -14.29 11.42 -4.40
C PHE A 236 -15.79 11.53 -4.59
N GLU A 237 -16.36 12.73 -4.75
CA GLU A 237 -17.77 12.93 -5.12
C GLU A 237 -18.09 12.30 -6.47
N ILE A 238 -17.18 12.42 -7.45
CA ILE A 238 -17.35 11.86 -8.80
C ILE A 238 -17.01 10.36 -8.84
N ASN A 239 -15.95 9.93 -8.14
CA ASN A 239 -15.33 8.62 -8.36
C ASN A 239 -15.42 7.68 -7.15
N GLY A 240 -15.93 8.13 -6.02
CA GLY A 240 -15.88 7.41 -4.75
C GLY A 240 -16.46 5.99 -4.77
N GLU A 241 -17.43 5.73 -5.63
CA GLU A 241 -18.16 4.45 -5.69
C GLU A 241 -17.60 3.44 -6.72
N PHE A 242 -16.59 3.80 -7.52
CA PHE A 242 -16.10 2.92 -8.58
C PHE A 242 -15.32 1.70 -8.09
N PRO A 243 -14.29 1.83 -7.21
CA PRO A 243 -13.55 0.66 -6.74
C PRO A 243 -14.30 -0.10 -5.65
N ASP A 244 -13.73 -1.22 -5.23
CA ASP A 244 -14.24 -1.99 -4.09
C ASP A 244 -13.59 -1.58 -2.77
N LEU A 245 -12.46 -0.85 -2.83
CA LEU A 245 -11.74 -0.33 -1.67
C LEU A 245 -10.85 0.86 -2.08
N TRP A 246 -10.78 1.85 -1.21
CA TRP A 246 -9.83 2.95 -1.28
C TRP A 246 -8.67 2.76 -0.28
N ASP A 247 -7.43 2.81 -0.75
CA ASP A 247 -6.21 2.85 0.07
C ASP A 247 -5.58 4.24 -0.06
N ILE A 248 -5.68 5.04 1.00
CA ILE A 248 -5.28 6.45 1.00
C ILE A 248 -3.85 6.58 1.50
N LYS A 249 -3.06 7.30 0.72
CA LYS A 249 -1.66 7.56 0.98
C LYS A 249 -1.26 9.00 0.65
N MET A 250 0.01 9.33 0.81
CA MET A 250 0.59 10.62 0.41
C MET A 250 1.41 10.52 -0.87
N SER A 251 1.62 11.66 -1.53
CA SER A 251 2.28 11.78 -2.83
C SER A 251 3.79 11.53 -2.78
N SER A 252 4.40 11.59 -1.62
CA SER A 252 5.86 11.39 -1.49
C SER A 252 6.25 10.56 -0.28
N TRP A 253 7.38 9.86 -0.38
CA TRP A 253 7.98 9.10 0.72
C TRP A 253 8.29 9.96 1.95
N PHE A 254 8.71 11.21 1.75
CA PHE A 254 9.04 12.11 2.84
C PHE A 254 7.83 12.47 3.69
N LYS A 255 6.67 12.65 3.05
CA LYS A 255 5.42 12.94 3.72
C LYS A 255 4.81 11.69 4.35
N GLU A 256 4.86 10.56 3.64
CA GLU A 256 4.26 9.29 4.10
C GLU A 256 5.08 8.61 5.19
N CYS A 257 6.41 8.71 5.12
CA CYS A 257 7.33 8.03 6.02
C CYS A 257 8.22 9.00 6.81
N PRO A 258 7.68 10.01 7.48
CA PRO A 258 8.50 10.84 8.34
C PRO A 258 9.12 9.98 9.45
N SER A 259 10.29 10.38 9.95
CA SER A 259 10.86 9.73 11.12
C SER A 259 10.10 10.13 12.38
N SER A 260 10.16 9.31 13.42
CA SER A 260 9.45 9.52 14.69
C SER A 260 9.73 10.86 15.39
N ARG A 261 10.81 11.54 15.01
CA ARG A 261 11.13 12.88 15.54
C ARG A 261 10.29 14.00 14.94
N PHE A 262 9.68 13.77 13.76
CA PHE A 262 9.08 14.85 12.95
C PHE A 262 7.61 14.63 12.67
N ALA A 263 7.02 13.54 13.16
CA ALA A 263 5.59 13.30 13.04
C ALA A 263 5.07 12.48 14.21
N GLU A 264 3.83 12.72 14.56
CA GLU A 264 3.10 11.94 15.54
C GLU A 264 2.37 10.77 14.88
N SER A 265 2.00 9.77 15.68
CA SER A 265 1.12 8.69 15.23
C SER A 265 -0.23 9.25 14.79
N GLY A 266 -0.74 8.82 13.65
CA GLY A 266 -1.98 9.36 13.08
C GLY A 266 -1.78 10.62 12.20
N HIS A 267 -0.54 11.04 11.91
CA HIS A 267 -0.24 12.28 11.16
C HIS A 267 -0.92 12.39 9.79
N MET A 268 -1.43 11.30 9.23
CA MET A 268 -2.13 11.31 7.95
C MET A 268 -3.64 11.56 8.06
N GLU A 269 -4.19 11.65 9.27
CA GLU A 269 -5.63 11.87 9.48
C GLU A 269 -6.20 13.08 8.69
N PRO A 270 -5.53 14.25 8.60
CA PRO A 270 -6.03 15.38 7.82
C PRO A 270 -6.19 15.09 6.31
N TYR A 271 -5.49 14.09 5.79
CA TYR A 271 -5.47 13.75 4.37
C TYR A 271 -6.40 12.60 4.00
N ASN A 272 -6.95 11.90 4.98
CA ASN A 272 -7.81 10.72 4.73
C ASN A 272 -9.20 10.81 5.41
N SER A 273 -9.37 11.63 6.45
CA SER A 273 -10.60 11.67 7.25
C SER A 273 -11.86 12.14 6.50
N PHE A 274 -11.70 12.88 5.40
CA PHE A 274 -12.83 13.32 4.58
C PHE A 274 -13.33 12.23 3.65
N VAL A 275 -12.47 11.27 3.25
CA VAL A 275 -12.76 10.28 2.20
C VAL A 275 -13.96 9.42 2.55
N LYS A 276 -14.01 8.90 3.79
CA LYS A 276 -15.12 8.04 4.25
C LYS A 276 -16.49 8.72 4.22
N LYS A 277 -16.53 10.04 4.23
CA LYS A 277 -17.78 10.82 4.12
C LYS A 277 -18.30 10.92 2.69
N LEU A 278 -17.44 10.65 1.71
CA LEU A 278 -17.71 10.81 0.27
C LEU A 278 -17.80 9.47 -0.48
N THR A 279 -17.75 8.34 0.24
CA THR A 279 -17.89 7.00 -0.36
C THR A 279 -18.54 6.01 0.60
N SER A 280 -19.33 5.10 0.05
CA SER A 280 -19.84 3.93 0.78
C SER A 280 -18.80 2.80 0.86
N LYS A 281 -17.75 2.87 0.03
CA LYS A 281 -16.73 1.83 -0.05
C LYS A 281 -15.83 1.83 1.18
N PRO A 282 -15.27 0.68 1.56
CA PRO A 282 -14.30 0.62 2.63
C PRO A 282 -13.06 1.45 2.32
N VAL A 283 -12.55 2.10 3.36
CA VAL A 283 -11.35 2.95 3.31
C VAL A 283 -10.30 2.35 4.23
N VAL A 284 -9.11 2.14 3.68
CA VAL A 284 -7.90 1.84 4.45
C VAL A 284 -6.95 3.04 4.38
N GLY A 285 -6.35 3.36 5.49
CA GLY A 285 -5.35 4.43 5.57
C GLY A 285 -4.22 4.06 6.50
N VAL A 286 -3.11 4.73 6.32
CA VAL A 286 -1.92 4.61 7.17
C VAL A 286 -1.66 5.92 7.91
N GLY A 287 -0.81 5.91 8.90
CA GLY A 287 -0.47 7.10 9.68
C GLY A 287 0.57 6.81 10.74
N TRP A 288 1.36 5.74 10.52
CA TRP A 288 2.31 5.26 11.52
C TRP A 288 1.63 4.99 12.86
N PHE A 289 0.52 4.25 12.82
CA PHE A 289 -0.18 3.83 14.02
C PHE A 289 0.70 2.90 14.85
N THR A 290 1.09 3.37 16.03
CA THR A 290 2.02 2.66 16.93
C THR A 290 1.33 2.14 18.18
N SER A 291 0.15 2.67 18.52
CA SER A 291 -0.62 2.21 19.67
C SER A 291 -1.99 1.66 19.27
N PRO A 292 -2.49 0.65 20.00
CA PRO A 292 -3.83 0.11 19.80
C PRO A 292 -4.94 1.15 19.97
N ASP A 293 -4.77 2.10 20.90
CA ASP A 293 -5.72 3.19 21.16
C ASP A 293 -5.97 4.03 19.92
N ILE A 294 -4.89 4.44 19.24
CA ILE A 294 -4.99 5.23 18.00
C ILE A 294 -5.62 4.41 16.88
N MET A 295 -5.27 3.12 16.77
CA MET A 295 -5.87 2.21 15.79
C MET A 295 -7.38 2.11 15.98
N ALA A 296 -7.83 1.84 17.20
CA ALA A 296 -9.24 1.74 17.53
C ALA A 296 -9.97 3.09 17.37
N LYS A 297 -9.32 4.21 17.71
CA LYS A 297 -9.87 5.55 17.49
C LYS A 297 -10.21 5.78 16.02
N GLN A 298 -9.32 5.44 15.07
CA GLN A 298 -9.56 5.61 13.64
C GLN A 298 -10.84 4.90 13.17
N ILE A 299 -11.09 3.70 13.73
CA ILE A 299 -12.29 2.91 13.39
C ILE A 299 -13.54 3.46 14.11
N ASN A 300 -13.44 3.73 15.41
CA ASN A 300 -14.58 4.20 16.22
C ASN A 300 -15.09 5.57 15.78
N ASP A 301 -14.20 6.45 15.36
CA ASP A 301 -14.53 7.79 14.86
C ASP A 301 -15.04 7.74 13.39
N GLY A 302 -15.06 6.57 12.76
CA GLY A 302 -15.52 6.40 11.38
C GLY A 302 -14.59 7.05 10.35
N ILE A 303 -13.31 7.19 10.66
CA ILE A 303 -12.30 7.75 9.77
C ILE A 303 -11.86 6.69 8.76
N LEU A 304 -11.63 5.46 9.22
CA LEU A 304 -11.20 4.32 8.43
C LEU A 304 -12.08 3.09 8.70
N ASP A 305 -12.16 2.18 7.73
CA ASP A 305 -12.72 0.83 7.91
C ASP A 305 -11.63 -0.20 8.23
N PHE A 306 -10.40 0.04 7.78
CA PHE A 306 -9.24 -0.80 8.02
C PHE A 306 -8.05 0.02 8.50
N VAL A 307 -7.35 -0.51 9.49
CA VAL A 307 -6.09 0.06 9.98
C VAL A 307 -4.95 -0.45 9.10
N GLY A 308 -4.44 0.43 8.27
CA GLY A 308 -3.34 0.13 7.35
C GLY A 308 -1.98 0.19 8.04
N ALA A 309 -1.10 -0.77 7.73
CA ALA A 309 0.26 -0.75 8.20
C ALA A 309 1.26 -1.30 7.18
N ALA A 310 2.35 -0.56 6.97
CA ALA A 310 3.56 -1.07 6.35
C ALA A 310 4.63 -1.30 7.43
N ARG A 311 5.19 -0.23 7.99
CA ARG A 311 6.31 -0.30 8.94
C ARG A 311 5.97 -1.01 10.25
N ALA A 312 4.75 -0.87 10.78
CA ALA A 312 4.32 -1.58 11.99
C ALA A 312 4.26 -3.10 11.74
N SER A 313 3.77 -3.55 10.58
CA SER A 313 3.75 -4.98 10.21
C SER A 313 5.15 -5.56 9.93
N ILE A 314 6.15 -4.71 9.67
CA ILE A 314 7.55 -5.09 9.55
C ILE A 314 8.18 -5.26 10.94
N ALA A 315 7.91 -4.31 11.84
CA ALA A 315 8.44 -4.32 13.20
C ALA A 315 7.85 -5.48 14.02
N ASP A 316 6.53 -5.67 13.93
CA ASP A 316 5.85 -6.80 14.56
C ASP A 316 4.84 -7.47 13.64
N PRO A 317 5.22 -8.57 12.98
CA PRO A 317 4.29 -9.36 12.18
C PRO A 317 3.11 -9.93 12.99
N PHE A 318 3.27 -10.12 14.30
CA PHE A 318 2.28 -10.72 15.20
C PHE A 318 1.46 -9.69 15.99
N LEU A 319 1.54 -8.42 15.65
CA LEU A 319 0.80 -7.35 16.33
C LEU A 319 -0.71 -7.66 16.48
N PRO A 320 -1.46 -8.11 15.45
CA PRO A 320 -2.88 -8.42 15.63
C PRO A 320 -3.14 -9.57 16.62
N ASN A 321 -2.38 -10.67 16.54
CA ASN A 321 -2.55 -11.78 17.44
C ASN A 321 -2.19 -11.39 18.89
N LYS A 322 -1.14 -10.60 19.10
CA LYS A 322 -0.76 -10.09 20.43
C LYS A 322 -1.87 -9.26 21.05
N LEU A 323 -2.50 -8.38 20.26
CA LEU A 323 -3.66 -7.61 20.72
C LEU A 323 -4.84 -8.52 21.08
N LYS A 324 -5.15 -9.50 20.23
CA LYS A 324 -6.21 -10.47 20.49
C LYS A 324 -5.99 -11.27 21.78
N GLU A 325 -4.74 -11.58 22.07
CA GLU A 325 -4.30 -12.38 23.22
C GLU A 325 -4.05 -11.53 24.49
N GLY A 326 -4.18 -10.20 24.44
CA GLY A 326 -3.91 -9.31 25.56
C GLY A 326 -2.42 -9.19 25.90
N ARG A 327 -1.54 -9.36 24.93
CA ARG A 327 -0.07 -9.27 25.05
C ARG A 327 0.46 -7.95 24.47
N GLU A 328 -0.14 -6.85 24.85
CA GLU A 328 0.20 -5.52 24.31
C GLU A 328 1.64 -5.12 24.66
N ASP A 329 2.10 -5.46 25.86
CA ASP A 329 3.48 -5.21 26.32
C ASP A 329 4.55 -5.96 25.51
N ASP A 330 4.16 -7.01 24.78
CA ASP A 330 5.05 -7.79 23.90
C ASP A 330 5.20 -7.19 22.50
N ILE A 331 4.43 -6.16 22.15
CA ILE A 331 4.46 -5.58 20.81
C ILE A 331 5.80 -4.88 20.56
N ARG A 332 6.45 -5.25 19.45
CA ARG A 332 7.65 -4.56 18.94
C ARG A 332 7.24 -3.32 18.17
N GLU A 333 7.21 -2.21 18.87
CA GLU A 333 6.78 -0.95 18.27
C GLU A 333 7.74 -0.49 17.15
N CYS A 334 7.16 0.00 16.05
CA CYS A 334 7.94 0.67 15.01
C CYS A 334 8.41 2.04 15.50
N ILE A 335 9.72 2.24 15.61
CA ILE A 335 10.32 3.50 16.09
C ILE A 335 10.53 4.56 14.99
N GLY A 336 10.00 4.34 13.78
CA GLY A 336 10.12 5.30 12.67
C GLY A 336 11.54 5.59 12.19
N CYS A 337 12.47 4.65 12.35
CA CYS A 337 13.89 4.83 11.97
C CYS A 337 14.15 4.78 10.46
N ASN A 338 13.18 4.33 9.65
CA ASN A 338 13.20 4.24 8.19
C ASN A 338 14.34 3.37 7.58
N ILE A 339 15.01 2.53 8.36
CA ILE A 339 16.02 1.61 7.81
C ILE A 339 15.42 0.69 6.73
N CYS A 340 14.16 0.28 6.89
CA CYS A 340 13.45 -0.55 5.91
C CYS A 340 13.31 0.16 4.55
N ALA A 341 12.90 1.42 4.54
CA ALA A 341 12.80 2.22 3.32
C ALA A 341 14.19 2.49 2.70
N SER A 342 15.20 2.78 3.53
CA SER A 342 16.57 2.99 3.07
C SER A 342 17.16 1.73 2.43
N CYS A 343 16.95 0.55 3.02
CA CYS A 343 17.40 -0.72 2.43
C CYS A 343 16.83 -0.92 1.02
N TYR A 344 15.51 -0.74 0.88
CA TYR A 344 14.86 -0.88 -0.41
C TYR A 344 15.43 0.09 -1.46
N ASN A 345 15.55 1.38 -1.12
CA ASN A 345 16.07 2.40 -2.04
C ASN A 345 17.54 2.15 -2.47
N GLN A 346 18.27 1.34 -1.72
CA GLN A 346 19.61 0.89 -2.06
C GLN A 346 19.63 -0.46 -2.80
N GLY A 347 18.48 -1.00 -3.18
CA GLY A 347 18.37 -2.26 -3.91
C GLY A 347 18.69 -3.50 -3.08
N ILE A 348 18.57 -3.43 -1.75
CA ILE A 348 18.82 -4.54 -0.84
C ILE A 348 17.55 -4.98 -0.12
N PRO A 349 17.46 -6.26 0.29
CA PRO A 349 16.33 -6.76 1.06
C PRO A 349 16.11 -5.94 2.35
N VAL A 350 14.85 -5.65 2.63
CA VAL A 350 14.42 -4.86 3.78
C VAL A 350 14.88 -5.50 5.09
N ARG A 351 15.33 -4.66 6.02
CA ARG A 351 15.70 -5.00 7.39
C ARG A 351 14.93 -4.12 8.37
N CYS A 352 14.86 -4.55 9.62
CA CYS A 352 14.23 -3.79 10.68
C CYS A 352 15.13 -3.77 11.93
N THR A 353 15.22 -2.61 12.60
CA THR A 353 15.99 -2.47 13.85
C THR A 353 15.28 -3.11 15.04
N GLN A 354 13.96 -3.27 14.98
CA GLN A 354 13.13 -3.84 16.03
C GLN A 354 12.83 -5.33 15.82
N ASN A 355 12.88 -5.80 14.56
CA ASN A 355 12.61 -7.18 14.18
C ASN A 355 13.84 -7.80 13.53
N PRO A 356 14.65 -8.56 14.28
CA PRO A 356 15.87 -9.17 13.75
C PRO A 356 15.60 -10.29 12.73
N SER A 357 14.40 -10.87 12.70
CA SER A 357 14.05 -11.90 11.72
C SER A 357 13.72 -11.34 10.34
N MET A 358 13.43 -10.01 10.23
CA MET A 358 13.02 -9.40 8.98
C MET A 358 14.06 -9.59 7.86
N GLY A 359 13.64 -10.28 6.79
CA GLY A 359 14.46 -10.64 5.65
C GLY A 359 15.34 -11.89 5.84
N GLU A 360 15.20 -12.59 6.97
CA GLU A 360 15.88 -13.85 7.26
C GLU A 360 14.92 -15.03 7.43
N GLU A 361 13.61 -14.79 7.28
CA GLU A 361 12.55 -15.76 7.51
C GLU A 361 12.76 -17.02 6.63
N TRP A 362 13.02 -16.84 5.34
CA TRP A 362 13.29 -17.95 4.41
C TRP A 362 14.69 -18.52 4.56
N ARG A 363 15.71 -17.65 4.53
CA ARG A 363 17.10 -18.07 4.47
C ARG A 363 17.58 -18.79 5.73
N ARG A 364 17.05 -18.39 6.91
CA ARG A 364 17.48 -18.87 8.22
C ARG A 364 16.36 -19.51 9.04
N ASP A 365 15.14 -19.55 8.52
CA ASP A 365 13.93 -19.94 9.27
C ASP A 365 13.79 -19.18 10.61
N TRP A 366 14.17 -17.91 10.61
CA TRP A 366 14.04 -17.10 11.79
C TRP A 366 12.58 -16.65 11.97
N ARG A 367 12.02 -16.94 13.14
CA ARG A 367 10.66 -16.58 13.51
C ARG A 367 10.68 -15.59 14.67
N PRO A 368 10.02 -14.41 14.57
CA PRO A 368 10.10 -13.39 15.62
C PRO A 368 9.60 -13.89 16.98
N GLU A 369 8.57 -14.74 17.00
CA GLU A 369 8.01 -15.28 18.25
C GLU A 369 8.90 -16.35 18.93
N LYS A 370 9.83 -16.94 18.20
CA LYS A 370 10.81 -17.90 18.77
C LYS A 370 12.04 -17.20 19.35
N ILE A 371 12.25 -15.93 19.04
CA ILE A 371 13.37 -15.15 19.55
C ILE A 371 13.00 -14.64 20.94
N LYS A 372 13.42 -15.36 21.97
CA LYS A 372 13.29 -14.89 23.36
C LYS A 372 14.20 -13.67 23.56
N SER A 373 13.63 -12.52 23.92
CA SER A 373 14.42 -11.39 24.37
C SER A 373 15.23 -11.85 25.60
N LYS A 374 16.55 -11.67 25.57
CA LYS A 374 17.32 -11.82 26.80
C LYS A 374 16.82 -10.74 27.76
N SER A 375 16.39 -11.13 28.92
CA SER A 375 15.77 -10.32 29.98
C SER A 375 16.61 -9.16 30.53
N SER A 376 17.66 -8.73 29.85
CA SER A 376 18.56 -7.69 30.31
C SER A 376 18.19 -6.26 29.86
N HIS A 377 17.09 -6.06 29.15
CA HIS A 377 16.67 -4.72 28.68
C HIS A 377 15.34 -4.25 29.27
N SER A 378 14.74 -4.98 30.18
CA SER A 378 13.50 -4.59 30.86
C SER A 378 13.64 -3.40 31.84
N SER A 379 14.87 -2.92 32.08
CA SER A 379 15.12 -1.88 33.10
C SER A 379 14.99 -0.44 32.60
N PHE A 380 14.91 -0.20 31.27
CA PHE A 380 14.89 1.17 30.75
C PHE A 380 13.53 1.67 30.22
N ILE A 381 12.56 0.78 30.03
CA ILE A 381 11.22 1.15 29.54
C ILE A 381 10.19 1.22 30.67
N SER A 382 10.49 0.66 31.85
CA SER A 382 9.55 0.57 32.98
C SER A 382 9.32 1.88 33.75
N LEU A 383 9.88 3.00 33.33
CA LEU A 383 9.77 4.28 34.05
C LEU A 383 8.61 5.19 33.56
N ARG A 384 7.74 4.75 32.66
CA ARG A 384 6.60 5.57 32.20
C ARG A 384 5.20 5.05 32.52
N TYR A 385 5.04 3.87 33.11
CA TYR A 385 3.72 3.37 33.51
C TYR A 385 3.74 2.83 34.93
N PHE A 386 3.93 3.71 35.88
CA PHE A 386 3.53 3.43 37.27
C PHE A 386 2.12 3.96 37.50
N GLY A 387 1.25 3.01 37.79
CA GLY A 387 -0.01 3.23 38.49
C GLY A 387 -1.21 3.30 37.56
N LEU A 388 -1.85 2.17 37.43
CA LEU A 388 -3.29 2.03 37.59
C LEU A 388 -3.65 0.54 37.45
N LYS A 389 -3.77 -0.14 38.57
CA LYS A 389 -4.66 -1.31 38.69
C LYS A 389 -6.08 -0.75 38.73
N ASP A 390 -6.55 -0.26 37.57
CA ASP A 390 -7.91 0.25 37.45
C ASP A 390 -8.74 -0.79 36.71
N PRO A 391 -9.89 -1.21 37.24
CA PRO A 391 -10.85 -2.05 36.54
C PRO A 391 -11.36 -1.47 35.21
N SER A 392 -11.18 -0.17 34.99
CA SER A 392 -11.46 0.50 33.70
C SER A 392 -10.52 0.03 32.59
N ALA A 393 -9.28 -0.36 32.86
CA ALA A 393 -8.33 -0.87 31.87
C ALA A 393 -8.84 -2.18 31.22
N LEU A 394 -9.51 -3.05 31.99
CA LEU A 394 -10.12 -4.27 31.48
C LEU A 394 -11.31 -4.00 30.55
N LYS A 395 -12.01 -2.89 30.76
CA LYS A 395 -13.14 -2.43 29.93
C LYS A 395 -12.65 -1.83 28.63
N ILE A 396 -11.53 -1.12 28.66
CA ILE A 396 -10.84 -0.57 27.49
C ILE A 396 -10.37 -1.71 26.59
N HIS A 397 -9.68 -2.71 27.12
CA HIS A 397 -9.19 -3.87 26.35
C HIS A 397 -10.34 -4.62 25.64
N LYS A 398 -11.47 -4.87 26.32
CA LYS A 398 -12.64 -5.51 25.67
C LYS A 398 -13.21 -4.70 24.51
N ASN A 399 -13.22 -3.37 24.63
CA ASN A 399 -13.67 -2.49 23.55
C ASN A 399 -12.74 -2.49 22.34
N PHE A 400 -11.42 -2.61 22.56
CA PHE A 400 -10.43 -2.74 21.50
C PHE A 400 -10.62 -3.99 20.65
N VAL A 401 -10.68 -5.15 21.33
CA VAL A 401 -10.82 -6.44 20.65
C VAL A 401 -12.10 -6.45 19.83
N SER A 402 -13.22 -5.94 20.35
CA SER A 402 -14.47 -5.87 19.60
C SER A 402 -14.37 -4.96 18.37
N THR A 403 -13.69 -3.82 18.45
CA THR A 403 -13.58 -2.86 17.35
C THR A 403 -12.70 -3.33 16.19
N LEU A 404 -11.60 -4.01 16.49
CA LEU A 404 -10.59 -4.38 15.50
C LEU A 404 -10.77 -5.79 14.92
N PHE A 405 -11.55 -6.66 15.60
CA PHE A 405 -11.75 -8.07 15.20
C PHE A 405 -13.21 -8.40 14.80
N ILE A 406 -14.13 -7.45 14.81
CA ILE A 406 -15.46 -7.53 14.22
C ILE A 406 -15.48 -6.66 12.96
#